data_902fe49a53acf16b8cb58abb41db2d19
#
_entry.id   902fe49a53acf16b8cb58abb41db2d19
#
_cell.length_a   1.000
_cell.length_b   1.000
_cell.length_c   1.000
_cell.angle_alpha   90.00
_cell.angle_beta   90.00
_cell.angle_gamma   90.00
#
_symmetry.space_group_name_H-M   'P 1'
#
loop_
_entity.id
_entity.type
_entity.pdbx_description
1 polymer ?
#
loop_
_entity_poly.entity_id
_entity_poly.type
_entity_poly.pdbx_seq_one_letter_code
_entity_poly.pdbx_strand_id
1 'polypeptide(L)' 'MTITKTVFYVSEAATLLNCAPYCIYQLIRSGQLKAYKNPGGRAWLIPEQSIRDYIESRIHLDDCGG' A
#
# COMPACT_ATOMS: atom_id res chain seq x y z
N MET A 1 23.49 -4.32 12.18
CA MET A 1 22.57 -4.79 11.14
C MET A 1 21.41 -3.83 10.94
N THR A 2 21.09 -3.60 9.72
CA THR A 2 20.00 -2.68 9.40
C THR A 2 18.69 -3.42 9.30
N ILE A 3 17.67 -2.91 9.97
CA ILE A 3 16.35 -3.51 9.88
C ILE A 3 15.54 -2.66 8.92
N THR A 4 15.13 -3.28 7.84
CA THR A 4 14.32 -2.61 6.85
C THR A 4 12.85 -2.79 7.20
N LYS A 5 12.11 -1.70 7.16
CA LYS A 5 10.69 -1.77 7.43
C LYS A 5 10.00 -2.44 6.27
N THR A 6 9.37 -3.56 6.54
CA THR A 6 8.70 -4.33 5.48
C THR A 6 7.19 -4.21 5.52
N VAL A 7 6.66 -3.57 6.55
CA VAL A 7 5.23 -3.40 6.72
C VAL A 7 4.96 -1.95 7.12
N PHE A 8 3.92 -1.38 6.54
CA PHE A 8 3.56 0.01 6.80
C PHE A 8 2.14 0.11 7.31
N TYR A 9 1.88 1.17 8.07
CA TYR A 9 0.50 1.50 8.45
C TYR A 9 -0.15 2.29 7.33
N VAL A 10 -1.48 2.45 7.45
CA VAL A 10 -2.24 3.19 6.44
C VAL A 10 -1.70 4.60 6.26
N SER A 11 -1.43 5.29 7.36
CA SER A 11 -0.93 6.66 7.27
C SER A 11 0.43 6.72 6.58
N GLU A 12 1.27 5.73 6.84
CA GLU A 12 2.58 5.68 6.20
C GLU A 12 2.46 5.39 4.71
N ALA A 13 1.60 4.45 4.37
CA ALA A 13 1.37 4.13 2.96
C ALA A 13 0.79 5.33 2.23
N ALA A 14 -0.11 6.05 2.87
CA ALA A 14 -0.68 7.25 2.26
C ALA A 14 0.39 8.28 1.96
N THR A 15 1.33 8.45 2.87
CA THR A 15 2.44 9.37 2.66
C THR A 15 3.32 8.90 1.51
N LEU A 16 3.61 7.60 1.48
CA LEU A 16 4.46 7.06 0.42
C LEU A 16 3.81 7.20 -0.95
N LEU A 17 2.51 7.01 -1.03
CA LEU A 17 1.79 7.09 -2.29
C LEU A 17 1.26 8.49 -2.55
N ASN A 18 1.54 9.43 -1.65
CA ASN A 18 1.16 10.83 -1.80
C ASN A 18 -0.34 10.98 -2.00
N CYS A 19 -1.10 10.32 -1.15
CA CYS A 19 -2.55 10.41 -1.21
C CYS A 19 -3.12 10.39 0.20
N ALA A 20 -4.43 10.59 0.30
CA ALA A 20 -5.10 10.61 1.59
C ALA A 20 -5.24 9.19 2.14
N PRO A 21 -5.29 9.03 3.46
CA PRO A 21 -5.53 7.71 4.05
C PRO A 21 -6.83 7.07 3.54
N TYR A 22 -7.81 7.87 3.25
CA TYR A 22 -9.07 7.37 2.69
C TYR A 22 -8.82 6.61 1.39
N CYS A 23 -7.92 7.13 0.55
CA CYS A 23 -7.58 6.45 -0.69
C CYS A 23 -6.98 5.08 -0.44
N ILE A 24 -6.15 4.97 0.60
CA ILE A 24 -5.56 3.68 0.94
C ILE A 24 -6.65 2.69 1.33
N TYR A 25 -7.62 3.11 2.12
CA TYR A 25 -8.72 2.23 2.48
C TYR A 25 -9.51 1.78 1.25
N GLN A 26 -9.71 2.68 0.30
CA GLN A 26 -10.42 2.33 -0.93
C GLN A 26 -9.62 1.30 -1.74
N LEU A 27 -8.32 1.47 -1.82
CA LEU A 27 -7.47 0.53 -2.54
C LEU A 27 -7.50 -0.84 -1.88
N ILE A 28 -7.51 -0.88 -0.55
CA ILE A 28 -7.56 -2.14 0.16
C ILE A 28 -8.91 -2.83 -0.08
N ARG A 29 -9.98 -2.07 -0.02
CA ARG A 29 -11.31 -2.63 -0.19
C ARG A 29 -11.55 -3.13 -1.61
N SER A 30 -10.96 -2.46 -2.58
CA SER A 30 -11.14 -2.86 -3.98
C SER A 30 -10.20 -4.00 -4.38
N GLY A 31 -9.26 -4.34 -3.51
CA GLY A 31 -8.34 -5.42 -3.81
C GLY A 31 -7.10 -5.00 -4.59
N GLN A 32 -6.97 -3.73 -4.87
CA GLN A 32 -5.80 -3.25 -5.60
C GLN A 32 -4.56 -3.19 -4.73
N LEU A 33 -4.74 -3.03 -3.44
CA LEU A 33 -3.64 -2.97 -2.49
C LEU A 33 -3.88 -4.02 -1.42
N LYS A 34 -3.03 -5.01 -1.37
CA LYS A 34 -3.19 -6.09 -0.40
C LYS A 34 -2.71 -5.65 0.96
N ALA A 35 -3.48 -5.96 1.97
CA ALA A 35 -3.17 -5.61 3.35
C ALA A 35 -3.76 -6.64 4.28
N TYR A 36 -3.32 -6.61 5.52
CA TYR A 36 -3.83 -7.55 6.50
C TYR A 36 -3.88 -6.88 7.87
N LYS A 37 -4.60 -7.49 8.80
CA LYS A 37 -4.67 -7.01 10.17
C LYS A 37 -4.05 -8.03 11.10
N ASN A 38 -3.35 -7.53 12.11
CA ASN A 38 -2.84 -8.41 13.15
C ASN A 38 -4.01 -9.00 13.92
N PRO A 39 -3.86 -10.25 14.41
CA PRO A 39 -4.87 -10.80 15.32
C PRO A 39 -4.99 -9.90 16.54
N GLY A 40 -6.19 -9.45 16.81
CA GLY A 40 -6.43 -8.56 17.92
C GLY A 40 -6.07 -7.11 17.65
N GLY A 41 -5.52 -6.80 16.48
CA GLY A 41 -5.21 -5.44 16.10
C GLY A 41 -6.31 -4.83 15.26
N ARG A 42 -6.34 -3.52 15.22
CA ARG A 42 -7.34 -2.81 14.42
C ARG A 42 -6.75 -2.11 13.20
N ALA A 43 -5.45 -1.94 13.20
CA ALA A 43 -4.79 -1.21 12.11
C ALA A 43 -4.50 -2.14 10.95
N TRP A 44 -4.70 -1.62 9.75
CA TRP A 44 -4.29 -2.32 8.55
C TRP A 44 -2.79 -2.26 8.42
N LEU A 45 -2.19 -3.38 8.05
CA LEU A 45 -0.76 -3.47 7.82
C LEU A 45 -0.55 -3.78 6.34
N ILE A 46 0.27 -2.97 5.71
CA ILE A 46 0.46 -3.06 4.27
C ILE A 46 1.91 -3.48 4.01
N PRO A 47 2.13 -4.68 3.48
CA PRO A 47 3.50 -5.11 3.16
C PRO A 47 4.13 -4.22 2.10
N GLU A 48 5.43 -4.05 2.21
CA GLU A 48 6.16 -3.25 1.23
C GLU A 48 5.94 -3.78 -0.19
N GLN A 49 5.90 -5.09 -0.32
CA GLN A 49 5.71 -5.69 -1.63
C GLN A 49 4.39 -5.27 -2.27
N SER A 50 3.36 -5.15 -1.45
CA SER A 50 2.06 -4.72 -1.97
C SER A 50 2.13 -3.31 -2.53
N ILE A 51 2.85 -2.44 -1.83
CA ILE A 51 3.02 -1.07 -2.28
C ILE A 51 3.81 -1.02 -3.58
N ARG A 52 4.87 -1.81 -3.65
CA ARG A 52 5.67 -1.88 -4.87
C ARG A 52 4.85 -2.40 -6.04
N ASP A 53 4.08 -3.46 -5.81
CA ASP A 53 3.25 -4.02 -6.87
C ASP A 53 2.22 -3.01 -7.37
N TYR A 54 1.64 -2.27 -6.46
CA TYR A 54 0.66 -1.27 -6.83
C TYR A 54 1.31 -0.18 -7.68
N ILE A 55 2.47 0.30 -7.25
CA ILE A 55 3.16 1.35 -7.98
C ILE A 55 3.55 0.88 -9.37
N GLU A 56 4.10 -0.32 -9.46
CA GLU A 56 4.50 -0.86 -10.76
C GLU A 56 3.31 -1.02 -11.68
N SER A 57 2.19 -1.44 -11.13
CA SER A 57 0.98 -1.60 -11.91
C SER A 57 0.53 -0.27 -12.49
N ARG A 58 0.61 0.78 -11.69
CA ARG A 58 0.22 2.11 -12.15
C ARG A 58 1.17 2.64 -13.21
N ILE A 59 2.45 2.40 -13.02
CA ILE A 59 3.44 2.85 -13.98
C ILE A 59 3.22 2.16 -15.33
N HIS A 60 2.94 0.86 -15.29
CA HIS A 60 2.68 0.13 -16.52
C HIS A 60 1.47 0.65 -17.25
N LEU A 61 0.43 0.98 -16.51
CA LEU A 61 -0.77 1.53 -17.12
C LEU A 61 -0.50 2.86 -17.79
N ASP A 62 0.25 3.73 -17.13
CA ASP A 62 0.60 5.01 -17.70
C ASP A 62 1.46 4.83 -18.94
N ASP A 63 2.38 3.89 -18.88
CA ASP A 63 3.28 3.63 -19.99
C ASP A 63 2.50 3.16 -21.21
N CYS A 64 1.58 2.25 -21.00
CA CYS A 64 0.75 1.76 -22.08
C CYS A 64 -0.13 2.86 -22.65
N GLY A 65 -0.58 3.74 -21.78
CA GLY A 65 -1.44 4.82 -22.20
C GLY A 65 -0.72 5.87 -23.01
N GLY A 66 0.60 5.94 -22.79
CA GLY A 66 1.41 6.88 -23.54
C GLY A 66 1.56 6.49 -24.98
#